data_4133fdc39ad1300e3f7bd94563762e00
#
_entry.id   4133fdc39ad1300e3f7bd94563762e00
#
_cell.length_a   1.000
_cell.length_b   1.000
_cell.length_c   1.000
_cell.angle_alpha   90.00
_cell.angle_beta   90.00
_cell.angle_gamma   90.00
#
_symmetry.space_group_name_H-M   'P 1'
#
loop_
_entity.id
_entity.type
_entity.pdbx_description
1 polymer ?
#
loop_
_entity_poly.entity_id
_entity_poly.type
_entity_poly.pdbx_seq_one_letter_code
_entity_poly.pdbx_strand_id
1 'polypeptide(L)'
;MGFFMDTNSSAPNRKPDWLRAKLPSSPAYKEVRDIVDTHQLHTVCQSAQCPNMGECWSRGTATVMILGNVCTRSCTFCAVQTGQPTEFDIGEPARVADAVHTMGLKHCVVTSVARDDLKDGGASVWAATIRAIRHRNPGCGIEVLTADFRGVAEHLDIVLDAEPDIFNHNLETVERLQRPIRRTA
;
A
#
# COMPACT_ATOMS: atom_id res chain seq x y z
N MET A 1 37.38 -43.52 -25.99
CA MET A 1 36.07 -43.60 -25.36
C MET A 1 35.69 -42.18 -24.93
N GLY A 2 35.05 -41.41 -25.85
CA GLY A 2 34.75 -40.00 -25.64
C GLY A 2 33.40 -39.86 -24.98
N PHE A 3 33.33 -39.13 -23.88
CA PHE A 3 32.10 -38.70 -23.24
C PHE A 3 31.62 -37.43 -24.00
N PHE A 4 30.55 -37.58 -24.77
CA PHE A 4 29.75 -36.44 -25.24
C PHE A 4 28.97 -35.87 -24.09
N MET A 5 29.30 -34.67 -23.63
CA MET A 5 28.42 -33.86 -22.80
C MET A 5 27.36 -33.23 -23.70
N ASP A 6 26.12 -33.71 -23.59
CA ASP A 6 24.94 -33.05 -24.13
C ASP A 6 24.71 -31.74 -23.40
N THR A 7 25.12 -30.62 -23.98
CA THR A 7 24.71 -29.29 -23.55
C THR A 7 23.31 -29.00 -24.07
N ASN A 8 22.32 -29.54 -23.39
CA ASN A 8 20.92 -29.17 -23.64
C ASN A 8 20.70 -27.78 -23.03
N SER A 9 20.98 -26.73 -23.81
CA SER A 9 20.62 -25.36 -23.46
C SER A 9 19.10 -25.24 -23.54
N SER A 10 18.43 -25.48 -22.40
CA SER A 10 17.00 -25.19 -22.28
C SER A 10 16.81 -23.69 -22.50
N ALA A 11 16.13 -23.32 -23.60
CA ALA A 11 15.65 -21.97 -23.80
C ALA A 11 14.92 -21.50 -22.52
N PRO A 12 15.08 -20.23 -22.09
CA PRO A 12 14.47 -19.76 -20.87
C PRO A 12 12.97 -20.04 -20.92
N ASN A 13 12.47 -20.78 -19.94
CA ASN A 13 11.09 -21.22 -19.85
C ASN A 13 10.18 -19.98 -19.95
N ARG A 14 9.55 -19.80 -21.12
CA ARG A 14 8.67 -18.64 -21.35
C ARG A 14 7.54 -18.69 -20.32
N LYS A 15 7.40 -17.61 -19.56
CA LYS A 15 6.31 -17.50 -18.57
C LYS A 15 4.95 -17.77 -19.24
N PRO A 16 4.05 -18.52 -18.60
CA PRO A 16 2.69 -18.75 -19.09
C PRO A 16 1.97 -17.43 -19.42
N ASP A 17 1.04 -17.44 -20.35
CA ASP A 17 0.37 -16.22 -20.81
C ASP A 17 -0.44 -15.52 -19.69
N TRP A 18 -0.95 -16.27 -18.72
CA TRP A 18 -1.66 -15.74 -17.57
C TRP A 18 -0.73 -15.01 -16.55
N LEU A 19 0.59 -15.19 -16.65
CA LEU A 19 1.59 -14.45 -15.84
C LEU A 19 2.07 -13.17 -16.52
N ARG A 20 1.48 -12.77 -17.64
CA ARG A 20 1.86 -11.55 -18.36
C ARG A 20 1.12 -10.36 -17.78
N ALA A 21 1.85 -9.38 -17.23
CA ALA A 21 1.30 -8.08 -16.91
C ALA A 21 1.07 -7.26 -18.18
N LYS A 22 -0.06 -6.55 -18.27
CA LYS A 22 -0.29 -5.58 -19.33
C LYS A 22 0.56 -4.34 -19.10
N LEU A 23 1.18 -3.82 -20.16
CA LEU A 23 1.90 -2.56 -20.07
C LEU A 23 0.94 -1.42 -19.70
N PRO A 24 1.34 -0.53 -18.78
CA PRO A 24 0.52 0.58 -18.33
C PRO A 24 0.48 1.70 -19.41
N SER A 25 -0.50 1.64 -20.31
CA SER A 25 -0.59 2.57 -21.45
C SER A 25 -1.97 3.16 -21.68
N SER A 26 -2.98 2.81 -20.86
CA SER A 26 -4.34 3.32 -21.06
C SER A 26 -4.47 4.79 -20.63
N PRO A 27 -5.42 5.57 -21.21
CA PRO A 27 -5.74 6.91 -20.74
C PRO A 27 -6.07 6.94 -19.24
N ALA A 28 -6.89 6.01 -18.73
CA ALA A 28 -7.24 5.92 -17.32
C ALA A 28 -6.03 5.69 -16.41
N TYR A 29 -5.02 4.90 -16.86
CA TYR A 29 -3.78 4.76 -16.12
C TYR A 29 -3.05 6.10 -15.96
N LYS A 30 -2.98 6.88 -17.04
CA LYS A 30 -2.33 8.21 -17.01
C LYS A 30 -3.07 9.16 -16.08
N GLU A 31 -4.41 9.17 -16.13
CA GLU A 31 -5.24 9.99 -15.25
C GLU A 31 -5.00 9.68 -13.77
N VAL A 32 -5.01 8.39 -13.37
CA VAL A 32 -4.69 7.99 -11.99
C VAL A 32 -3.28 8.43 -11.61
N ARG A 33 -2.30 8.27 -12.49
CA ARG A 33 -0.93 8.70 -12.26
C ARG A 33 -0.85 10.21 -12.04
N ASP A 34 -1.48 10.99 -12.92
CA ASP A 34 -1.47 12.45 -12.83
C ASP A 34 -2.14 12.94 -11.53
N ILE A 35 -3.20 12.27 -11.07
CA ILE A 35 -3.84 12.57 -9.78
C ILE A 35 -2.89 12.27 -8.62
N VAL A 36 -2.25 11.11 -8.60
CA VAL A 36 -1.29 10.71 -7.56
C VAL A 36 -0.14 11.72 -7.48
N ASP A 37 0.42 12.10 -8.63
CA ASP A 37 1.54 13.04 -8.71
C ASP A 37 1.10 14.47 -8.31
N THR A 38 -0.05 14.94 -8.77
CA THR A 38 -0.59 16.27 -8.46
C THR A 38 -0.89 16.45 -6.98
N HIS A 39 -1.46 15.43 -6.35
CA HIS A 39 -1.76 15.45 -4.92
C HIS A 39 -0.57 15.02 -4.03
N GLN A 40 0.61 14.78 -4.61
CA GLN A 40 1.82 14.35 -3.90
C GLN A 40 1.57 13.15 -2.98
N LEU A 41 0.85 12.15 -3.49
CA LEU A 41 0.49 10.96 -2.75
C LEU A 41 1.50 9.84 -2.96
N HIS A 42 1.59 8.97 -1.99
CA HIS A 42 2.28 7.70 -2.12
C HIS A 42 1.27 6.58 -2.39
N THR A 43 1.66 5.60 -3.19
CA THR A 43 0.86 4.40 -3.42
C THR A 43 1.69 3.15 -3.16
N VAL A 44 1.07 2.16 -2.53
CA VAL A 44 1.72 0.85 -2.39
C VAL A 44 1.98 0.22 -3.76
N CYS A 45 1.17 0.57 -4.77
CA CYS A 45 1.36 0.10 -6.14
C CYS A 45 2.73 0.48 -6.72
N GLN A 46 3.17 1.71 -6.49
CA GLN A 46 4.49 2.21 -6.90
C GLN A 46 5.59 1.66 -5.98
N SER A 47 5.45 1.83 -4.66
CA SER A 47 6.47 1.44 -3.69
C SER A 47 6.77 -0.06 -3.68
N ALA A 48 5.74 -0.89 -3.85
CA ALA A 48 5.88 -2.35 -3.94
C ALA A 48 6.19 -2.85 -5.36
N GLN A 49 6.35 -1.97 -6.35
CA GLN A 49 6.56 -2.33 -7.76
C GLN A 49 5.53 -3.38 -8.24
N CYS A 50 4.26 -3.13 -7.93
CA CYS A 50 3.18 -4.09 -8.14
C CYS A 50 3.01 -4.43 -9.62
N PRO A 51 3.08 -5.70 -10.04
CA PRO A 51 2.92 -6.09 -11.44
C PRO A 51 1.52 -5.84 -12.00
N ASN A 52 0.53 -5.69 -11.12
CA ASN A 52 -0.87 -5.46 -11.50
C ASN A 52 -1.22 -3.97 -11.63
N MET A 53 -0.27 -3.06 -11.35
CA MET A 53 -0.49 -1.61 -11.36
C MET A 53 -1.12 -1.14 -12.68
N GLY A 54 -0.62 -1.62 -13.82
CA GLY A 54 -1.16 -1.26 -15.14
C GLY A 54 -2.63 -1.62 -15.32
N GLU A 55 -3.06 -2.75 -14.78
CA GLU A 55 -4.46 -3.19 -14.85
C GLU A 55 -5.34 -2.44 -13.83
N CYS A 56 -4.92 -2.35 -12.57
CA CYS A 56 -5.68 -1.68 -11.51
C CYS A 56 -5.90 -0.20 -11.83
N TRP A 57 -4.85 0.52 -12.20
CA TRP A 57 -4.95 1.93 -12.53
C TRP A 57 -5.74 2.19 -13.81
N SER A 58 -5.71 1.25 -14.78
CA SER A 58 -6.59 1.31 -15.96
C SER A 58 -8.07 1.16 -15.62
N ARG A 59 -8.39 0.62 -14.45
CA ARG A 59 -9.75 0.53 -13.90
C ARG A 59 -10.08 1.65 -12.92
N GLY A 60 -9.22 2.65 -12.78
CA GLY A 60 -9.40 3.74 -11.83
C GLY A 60 -9.22 3.35 -10.37
N THR A 61 -8.49 2.26 -10.08
CA THR A 61 -8.29 1.75 -8.72
C THR A 61 -6.84 1.89 -8.30
N ALA A 62 -6.58 2.57 -7.19
CA ALA A 62 -5.26 2.68 -6.56
C ALA A 62 -5.38 2.49 -5.05
N THR A 63 -4.36 1.88 -4.44
CA THR A 63 -4.25 1.79 -2.98
C THR A 63 -3.33 2.91 -2.50
N VAL A 64 -3.90 3.87 -1.79
CA VAL A 64 -3.15 5.00 -1.24
C VAL A 64 -2.37 4.56 -0.02
N MET A 65 -1.11 4.98 0.08
CA MET A 65 -0.25 4.73 1.22
C MET A 65 -0.02 6.04 1.98
N ILE A 66 -0.44 6.11 3.22
CA ILE A 66 -0.31 7.27 4.10
C ILE A 66 0.88 7.15 5.04
N LEU A 67 1.18 8.22 5.78
CA LEU A 67 2.31 8.33 6.70
C LEU A 67 3.68 8.34 5.99
N GLY A 68 3.68 8.72 4.71
CA GLY A 68 4.88 8.80 3.87
C GLY A 68 5.26 7.49 3.19
N ASN A 69 6.52 7.38 2.78
CA ASN A 69 7.05 6.27 1.99
C ASN A 69 8.27 5.57 2.64
N VAL A 70 8.61 5.94 3.88
CA VAL A 70 9.70 5.31 4.65
C VAL A 70 9.12 4.60 5.85
N CYS A 71 9.34 3.29 5.92
CA CYS A 71 8.83 2.42 6.98
C CYS A 71 9.88 2.22 8.08
N THR A 72 9.48 2.29 9.34
CA THR A 72 10.37 2.00 10.48
C THR A 72 10.70 0.52 10.63
N ARG A 73 10.01 -0.36 9.89
CA ARG A 73 10.18 -1.82 9.94
C ARG A 73 10.79 -2.36 8.67
N SER A 74 11.52 -3.49 8.80
CA SER A 74 12.29 -4.13 7.72
C SER A 74 11.78 -5.56 7.43
N CYS A 75 10.53 -5.68 6.99
CA CYS A 75 10.01 -6.98 6.58
C CYS A 75 10.73 -7.47 5.32
N THR A 76 11.21 -8.73 5.33
CA THR A 76 12.11 -9.24 4.27
C THR A 76 11.46 -9.38 2.89
N PHE A 77 10.13 -9.42 2.82
CA PHE A 77 9.36 -9.53 1.58
C PHE A 77 8.88 -8.17 1.05
N CYS A 78 9.06 -7.08 1.81
CA CYS A 78 8.50 -5.77 1.47
C CYS A 78 9.50 -4.95 0.67
N ALA A 79 9.05 -4.34 -0.43
CA ALA A 79 9.87 -3.46 -1.26
C ALA A 79 9.80 -1.99 -0.85
N VAL A 80 9.01 -1.63 0.18
CA VAL A 80 8.95 -0.26 0.71
C VAL A 80 10.28 0.09 1.38
N GLN A 81 10.74 1.31 1.18
CA GLN A 81 11.98 1.80 1.75
C GLN A 81 11.95 1.73 3.28
N THR A 82 12.98 1.12 3.88
CA THR A 82 13.16 1.04 5.33
C THR A 82 14.09 2.14 5.81
N GLY A 83 13.75 2.78 6.94
CA GLY A 83 14.59 3.82 7.53
C GLY A 83 13.91 4.57 8.68
N GLN A 84 14.53 5.69 9.06
CA GLN A 84 13.95 6.65 9.98
C GLN A 84 13.25 7.75 9.16
N PRO A 85 11.90 7.86 9.22
CA PRO A 85 11.20 8.95 8.56
C PRO A 85 11.59 10.28 9.19
N THR A 86 11.90 11.28 8.35
CA THR A 86 12.27 12.63 8.80
C THR A 86 11.11 13.62 8.69
N GLU A 87 10.04 13.22 7.98
CA GLU A 87 8.92 14.09 7.66
C GLU A 87 7.63 13.59 8.30
N PHE A 88 6.81 14.55 8.72
CA PHE A 88 5.44 14.34 9.15
C PHE A 88 4.55 15.37 8.47
N ASP A 89 3.66 14.91 7.61
CA ASP A 89 2.82 15.79 6.81
C ASP A 89 1.39 15.85 7.35
N ILE A 90 1.09 16.93 8.04
CA ILE A 90 -0.24 17.19 8.59
C ILE A 90 -1.32 17.41 7.52
N GLY A 91 -0.92 17.77 6.30
CA GLY A 91 -1.82 18.01 5.15
C GLY A 91 -2.18 16.75 4.37
N GLU A 92 -1.50 15.63 4.61
CA GLU A 92 -1.72 14.39 3.87
C GLU A 92 -3.17 13.89 3.91
N PRO A 93 -3.91 13.88 5.05
CA PRO A 93 -5.30 13.44 5.09
C PRO A 93 -6.23 14.21 4.14
N ALA A 94 -6.06 15.53 4.04
CA ALA A 94 -6.88 16.36 3.16
C ALA A 94 -6.57 16.07 1.69
N ARG A 95 -5.29 15.93 1.32
CA ARG A 95 -4.89 15.61 -0.06
C ARG A 95 -5.36 14.24 -0.49
N VAL A 96 -5.32 13.25 0.41
CA VAL A 96 -5.89 11.92 0.15
C VAL A 96 -7.39 12.02 -0.14
N ALA A 97 -8.14 12.76 0.67
CA ALA A 97 -9.57 12.93 0.48
C ALA A 97 -9.91 13.63 -0.85
N ASP A 98 -9.13 14.64 -1.24
CA ASP A 98 -9.29 15.34 -2.52
C ASP A 98 -8.94 14.46 -3.72
N ALA A 99 -7.91 13.60 -3.60
CA ALA A 99 -7.58 12.65 -4.66
C ALA A 99 -8.68 11.60 -4.85
N VAL A 100 -9.22 11.04 -3.76
CA VAL A 100 -10.37 10.12 -3.78
C VAL A 100 -11.55 10.78 -4.48
N HIS A 101 -11.79 12.07 -4.21
CA HIS A 101 -12.84 12.88 -4.87
C HIS A 101 -12.59 13.03 -6.37
N THR A 102 -11.37 13.41 -6.74
CA THR A 102 -10.99 13.63 -8.13
C THR A 102 -11.07 12.36 -8.96
N MET A 103 -10.70 11.21 -8.36
CA MET A 103 -10.86 9.89 -8.99
C MET A 103 -12.31 9.42 -9.04
N GLY A 104 -13.25 10.06 -8.35
CA GLY A 104 -14.65 9.65 -8.28
C GLY A 104 -14.86 8.26 -7.68
N LEU A 105 -14.02 7.85 -6.73
CA LEU A 105 -14.06 6.50 -6.17
C LEU A 105 -15.31 6.28 -5.34
N LYS A 106 -15.94 5.14 -5.52
CA LYS A 106 -17.04 4.65 -4.66
C LYS A 106 -16.55 3.77 -3.53
N HIS A 107 -15.30 3.32 -3.62
CA HIS A 107 -14.61 2.53 -2.63
C HIS A 107 -13.12 2.83 -2.71
N CYS A 108 -12.49 3.17 -1.62
CA CYS A 108 -11.06 3.43 -1.55
C CYS A 108 -10.38 2.53 -0.53
N VAL A 109 -9.18 2.10 -0.87
CA VAL A 109 -8.31 1.31 0.02
C VAL A 109 -7.16 2.20 0.46
N VAL A 110 -6.99 2.33 1.77
CA VAL A 110 -5.89 3.08 2.40
C VAL A 110 -5.01 2.12 3.17
N THR A 111 -3.73 2.22 2.97
CA THR A 111 -2.71 1.51 3.77
C THR A 111 -1.66 2.49 4.28
N SER A 112 -0.70 2.04 5.05
CA SER A 112 0.39 2.89 5.53
C SER A 112 1.72 2.16 5.63
N VAL A 113 2.79 2.93 5.77
CA VAL A 113 4.03 2.46 6.38
C VAL A 113 3.86 2.31 7.90
N ALA A 114 4.69 1.49 8.55
CA ALA A 114 4.76 1.51 10.01
C ALA A 114 5.55 2.74 10.48
N ARG A 115 5.06 3.40 11.51
CA ARG A 115 5.63 4.61 12.11
C ARG A 115 5.82 4.43 13.62
N ASP A 116 6.66 3.44 13.99
CA ASP A 116 6.97 3.16 15.39
C ASP A 116 7.74 4.30 16.09
N ASP A 117 8.16 5.29 15.33
CA ASP A 117 8.75 6.56 15.78
C ASP A 117 7.71 7.54 16.33
N LEU A 118 6.44 7.41 15.93
CA LEU A 118 5.33 8.23 16.45
C LEU A 118 4.74 7.59 17.72
N LYS A 119 4.31 8.45 18.66
CA LYS A 119 3.78 8.00 19.96
C LYS A 119 2.60 7.05 19.83
N ASP A 120 1.73 7.32 18.86
CA ASP A 120 0.52 6.55 18.59
C ASP A 120 0.65 5.63 17.36
N GLY A 121 1.87 5.41 16.87
CA GLY A 121 2.09 4.63 15.66
C GLY A 121 1.43 5.21 14.39
N GLY A 122 0.97 6.47 14.45
CA GLY A 122 0.24 7.14 13.37
C GLY A 122 -1.28 6.97 13.42
N ALA A 123 -1.85 6.42 14.50
CA ALA A 123 -3.29 6.19 14.62
C ALA A 123 -4.12 7.46 14.45
N SER A 124 -3.66 8.61 14.95
CA SER A 124 -4.32 9.90 14.78
C SER A 124 -4.39 10.34 13.31
N VAL A 125 -3.36 10.06 12.51
CA VAL A 125 -3.35 10.35 11.06
C VAL A 125 -4.32 9.44 10.33
N TRP A 126 -4.39 8.17 10.71
CA TRP A 126 -5.39 7.23 10.21
C TRP A 126 -6.80 7.75 10.43
N ALA A 127 -7.14 8.12 11.68
CA ALA A 127 -8.45 8.66 12.02
C ALA A 127 -8.77 9.96 11.25
N ALA A 128 -7.78 10.86 11.13
CA ALA A 128 -7.93 12.09 10.36
C ALA A 128 -8.19 11.80 8.86
N THR A 129 -7.48 10.83 8.29
CA THR A 129 -7.65 10.43 6.89
C THR A 129 -9.03 9.85 6.62
N ILE A 130 -9.49 8.92 7.47
CA ILE A 130 -10.84 8.31 7.35
C ILE A 130 -11.92 9.41 7.41
N ARG A 131 -11.84 10.29 8.40
CA ARG A 131 -12.80 11.39 8.57
C ARG A 131 -12.77 12.37 7.40
N ALA A 132 -11.59 12.71 6.89
CA ALA A 132 -11.45 13.60 5.74
C ALA A 132 -12.05 12.98 4.47
N ILE A 133 -11.79 11.69 4.20
CA ILE A 133 -12.38 10.97 3.06
C ILE A 133 -13.90 10.94 3.19
N ARG A 134 -14.43 10.58 4.34
CA ARG A 134 -15.88 10.49 4.58
C ARG A 134 -16.58 11.84 4.42
N HIS A 135 -15.98 12.90 4.94
CA HIS A 135 -16.51 14.26 4.79
C HIS A 135 -16.52 14.74 3.34
N ARG A 136 -15.42 14.51 2.62
CA ARG A 136 -15.23 15.00 1.25
C ARG A 136 -15.97 14.16 0.21
N ASN A 137 -16.19 12.89 0.49
CA ASN A 137 -16.74 11.87 -0.42
C ASN A 137 -17.90 11.11 0.22
N PRO A 138 -19.06 11.75 0.46
CA PRO A 138 -20.21 11.06 1.03
C PRO A 138 -20.61 9.83 0.20
N GLY A 139 -20.74 8.66 0.85
CA GLY A 139 -21.08 7.40 0.19
C GLY A 139 -19.90 6.62 -0.40
N CYS A 140 -18.66 7.11 -0.28
CA CYS A 140 -17.48 6.32 -0.58
C CYS A 140 -17.23 5.30 0.54
N GLY A 141 -17.13 4.02 0.21
CA GLY A 141 -16.68 2.98 1.14
C GLY A 141 -15.19 3.16 1.47
N ILE A 142 -14.82 3.04 2.74
CA ILE A 142 -13.44 3.23 3.21
C ILE A 142 -12.93 1.92 3.80
N GLU A 143 -11.97 1.32 3.11
CA GLU A 143 -11.26 0.14 3.56
C GLU A 143 -9.87 0.54 4.04
N VAL A 144 -9.50 0.07 5.23
CA VAL A 144 -8.18 0.32 5.81
C VAL A 144 -7.42 -0.98 5.99
N LEU A 145 -6.13 -0.96 5.63
CA LEU A 145 -5.17 -2.03 5.86
C LEU A 145 -4.06 -1.49 6.75
N THR A 146 -4.22 -1.65 8.06
CA THR A 146 -3.37 -0.98 9.06
C THR A 146 -2.16 -1.80 9.45
N ALA A 147 -1.14 -1.11 10.00
CA ALA A 147 -0.10 -1.74 10.82
C ALA A 147 -0.72 -2.27 12.13
N ASP A 148 0.07 -3.05 12.89
CA ASP A 148 -0.38 -3.67 14.15
C ASP A 148 -0.37 -2.72 15.36
N PHE A 149 0.07 -1.46 15.21
CA PHE A 149 0.25 -0.48 16.28
C PHE A 149 1.00 -1.04 17.51
N ARG A 150 1.87 -2.04 17.31
CA ARG A 150 2.62 -2.77 18.35
C ARG A 150 1.71 -3.44 19.39
N GLY A 151 0.47 -3.76 19.02
CA GLY A 151 -0.52 -4.39 19.88
C GLY A 151 -1.13 -3.45 20.94
N VAL A 152 -0.95 -2.13 20.80
CA VAL A 152 -1.53 -1.15 21.72
C VAL A 152 -3.01 -0.92 21.37
N ALA A 153 -3.91 -1.38 22.23
CA ALA A 153 -5.35 -1.35 21.98
C ALA A 153 -5.88 0.08 21.80
N GLU A 154 -5.41 1.02 22.59
CA GLU A 154 -5.82 2.42 22.55
C GLU A 154 -5.54 3.08 21.17
N HIS A 155 -4.45 2.68 20.50
CA HIS A 155 -4.15 3.16 19.15
C HIS A 155 -5.11 2.57 18.13
N LEU A 156 -5.50 1.31 18.32
CA LEU A 156 -6.48 0.64 17.49
C LEU A 156 -7.86 1.29 17.63
N ASP A 157 -8.26 1.58 18.87
CA ASP A 157 -9.53 2.24 19.18
C ASP A 157 -9.63 3.61 18.47
N ILE A 158 -8.54 4.41 18.42
CA ILE A 158 -8.52 5.68 17.69
C ILE A 158 -8.91 5.51 16.22
N VAL A 159 -8.42 4.44 15.57
CA VAL A 159 -8.73 4.16 14.16
C VAL A 159 -10.18 3.65 14.02
N LEU A 160 -10.61 2.77 14.90
CA LEU A 160 -11.96 2.20 14.87
C LEU A 160 -13.03 3.25 15.17
N ASP A 161 -12.77 4.20 16.08
CA ASP A 161 -13.63 5.35 16.37
C ASP A 161 -13.81 6.32 15.19
N ALA A 162 -12.95 6.23 14.17
CA ALA A 162 -13.14 6.95 12.91
C ALA A 162 -14.09 6.21 11.94
N GLU A 163 -14.57 5.03 12.32
CA GLU A 163 -15.57 4.23 11.63
C GLU A 163 -15.21 3.88 10.18
N PRO A 164 -14.07 3.20 9.89
CA PRO A 164 -13.83 2.62 8.58
C PRO A 164 -14.93 1.57 8.28
N ASP A 165 -15.30 1.43 7.00
CA ASP A 165 -16.32 0.45 6.60
C ASP A 165 -15.76 -0.97 6.61
N ILE A 166 -14.47 -1.12 6.29
CA ILE A 166 -13.74 -2.39 6.35
C ILE A 166 -12.40 -2.17 7.03
N PHE A 167 -12.12 -2.99 8.03
CA PHE A 167 -10.84 -3.01 8.74
C PHE A 167 -10.08 -4.30 8.45
N ASN A 168 -8.88 -4.16 7.88
CA ASN A 168 -8.01 -5.28 7.55
C ASN A 168 -6.66 -5.19 8.26
N HIS A 169 -6.10 -6.35 8.53
CA HIS A 169 -4.74 -6.51 9.00
C HIS A 169 -4.09 -7.75 8.41
N ASN A 170 -2.85 -7.62 7.94
CA ASN A 170 -2.10 -8.71 7.36
C ASN A 170 -1.29 -9.46 8.42
N LEU A 171 -1.51 -10.76 8.54
CA LEU A 171 -0.64 -11.65 9.32
C LEU A 171 0.62 -12.06 8.55
N GLU A 172 0.59 -11.96 7.22
CA GLU A 172 1.66 -12.22 6.25
C GLU A 172 2.17 -13.66 6.21
N THR A 173 2.36 -14.28 7.36
CA THR A 173 2.90 -15.63 7.47
C THR A 173 2.43 -16.34 8.75
N VAL A 174 2.77 -17.63 8.87
CA VAL A 174 2.49 -18.43 10.07
C VAL A 174 3.40 -18.04 11.23
N GLU A 175 2.96 -18.28 12.47
CA GLU A 175 3.62 -17.86 13.71
C GLU A 175 5.14 -18.18 13.73
N ARG A 176 5.55 -19.43 13.40
CA ARG A 176 6.96 -19.86 13.40
C ARG A 176 7.87 -19.06 12.46
N LEU A 177 7.32 -18.38 11.46
CA LEU A 177 8.04 -17.59 10.48
C LEU A 177 7.97 -16.08 10.74
N GLN A 178 7.18 -15.61 11.72
CA GLN A 178 7.06 -14.18 12.02
C GLN A 178 8.43 -13.57 12.33
N ARG A 179 9.17 -14.12 13.30
CA ARG A 179 10.47 -13.58 13.69
C ARG A 179 11.50 -13.47 12.56
N PRO A 180 11.75 -14.52 11.71
CA PRO A 180 12.71 -14.40 10.63
C PRO A 180 12.29 -13.47 9.51
N ILE A 181 10.97 -13.26 9.28
CA ILE A 181 10.44 -12.51 8.15
C ILE A 181 10.01 -11.09 8.53
N ARG A 182 9.42 -10.92 9.73
CA ARG A 182 8.88 -9.66 10.27
C ARG A 182 9.48 -9.36 11.64
N ARG A 183 10.78 -9.10 11.71
CA ARG A 183 11.53 -9.02 12.99
C ARG A 183 10.96 -8.05 14.03
N THR A 184 10.25 -7.02 13.60
CA THR A 184 9.75 -5.92 14.44
C THR A 184 8.23 -5.72 14.31
N ALA A 185 7.53 -6.68 13.75
CA ALA A 185 6.07 -6.65 13.65
C ALA A 185 5.45 -7.79 14.44
#